data_b545e59b6b1d63688ea821152dfdecf8
#
_entry.id   b545e59b6b1d63688ea821152dfdecf8
#
_cell.length_a   1.000
_cell.length_b   1.000
_cell.length_c   1.000
_cell.angle_alpha   90.00
_cell.angle_beta   90.00
_cell.angle_gamma   90.00
#
_symmetry.space_group_name_H-M   'P 1'
#
loop_
_entity.id
_entity.type
_entity.pdbx_description
1 polymer ?
#
loop_
_entity_poly.entity_id
_entity_poly.type
_entity_poly.pdbx_seq_one_letter_code
_entity_poly.pdbx_strand_id
1 'polypeptide(L)'
;DIYMEKENGIDAAQKLRKFDKDCLLVFTTTSTDHALEGFRVRALHYLVKPYSDEELDMLLDEISQKISVEEKYIEIPSASDSLRIKLGDILYAEHFKHCIHIHCTDKSEKSVRSTFAEFVMLFDDGDNFFVCNRGIIVNLEHIRDINGNEFVLDNGERISISRSLVKSAKSTFGEYIFGRRDLH
;
A
#
# COMPACT_ATOMS: atom_id res chain seq x y z
N ASP A 1 -10.12 17.06 -17.75
CA ASP A 1 -11.07 17.34 -18.85
C ASP A 1 -10.82 16.40 -20.03
N ILE A 2 -11.86 16.12 -20.81
CA ILE A 2 -11.73 15.26 -21.98
C ILE A 2 -11.33 16.06 -23.21
N TYR A 3 -11.96 17.21 -23.40
CA TYR A 3 -11.64 18.09 -24.52
C TYR A 3 -10.51 19.06 -24.14
N MET A 4 -9.33 18.81 -24.68
CA MET A 4 -8.16 19.68 -24.53
C MET A 4 -7.53 19.94 -25.90
N GLU A 5 -6.93 21.14 -26.09
CA GLU A 5 -6.47 21.61 -27.40
C GLU A 5 -5.43 20.71 -28.10
N LYS A 6 -4.68 19.87 -27.38
CA LYS A 6 -3.56 19.08 -27.92
C LYS A 6 -3.68 17.57 -27.72
N GLU A 7 -4.39 17.11 -26.73
CA GLU A 7 -4.61 15.68 -26.42
C GLU A 7 -6.02 15.47 -25.91
N ASN A 8 -6.59 14.30 -26.23
CA ASN A 8 -7.87 13.89 -25.67
C ASN A 8 -7.63 13.30 -24.27
N GLY A 9 -8.42 13.67 -23.28
CA GLY A 9 -8.33 13.17 -21.91
C GLY A 9 -8.47 11.63 -21.83
N ILE A 10 -9.22 11.01 -22.72
CA ILE A 10 -9.34 9.55 -22.84
C ILE A 10 -8.00 8.91 -23.26
N ASP A 11 -7.30 9.51 -24.22
CA ASP A 11 -5.98 9.01 -24.66
C ASP A 11 -4.94 9.16 -23.54
N ALA A 12 -5.01 10.26 -22.79
CA ALA A 12 -4.17 10.46 -21.61
C ALA A 12 -4.44 9.39 -20.53
N ALA A 13 -5.72 9.08 -20.27
CA ALA A 13 -6.10 8.04 -19.33
C ALA A 13 -5.66 6.63 -19.80
N GLN A 14 -5.74 6.33 -21.11
CA GLN A 14 -5.24 5.06 -21.65
C GLN A 14 -3.72 4.94 -21.50
N LYS A 15 -2.97 6.04 -21.67
CA LYS A 15 -1.53 6.06 -21.42
C LYS A 15 -1.24 5.84 -19.93
N LEU A 16 -1.97 6.53 -19.05
CA LEU A 16 -1.84 6.37 -17.60
C LEU A 16 -2.07 4.91 -17.16
N ARG A 17 -3.11 4.25 -17.68
CA ARG A 17 -3.42 2.84 -17.38
C ARG A 17 -2.33 1.84 -17.79
N LYS A 18 -1.38 2.23 -18.63
CA LYS A 18 -0.20 1.40 -18.92
C LYS A 18 0.84 1.42 -17.81
N PHE A 19 0.85 2.45 -17.00
CA PHE A 19 1.80 2.65 -15.91
C PHE A 19 1.15 2.39 -14.54
N ASP A 20 -0.08 2.85 -14.37
CA ASP A 20 -0.86 2.71 -13.14
C ASP A 20 -2.27 2.24 -13.50
N LYS A 21 -2.58 0.99 -13.13
CA LYS A 21 -3.88 0.37 -13.37
C LYS A 21 -4.89 0.68 -12.26
N ASP A 22 -4.39 1.11 -11.11
CA ASP A 22 -5.12 1.13 -9.84
C ASP A 22 -5.49 2.55 -9.41
N CYS A 23 -4.89 3.60 -9.99
CA CYS A 23 -5.24 4.97 -9.66
C CYS A 23 -6.74 5.23 -9.91
N LEU A 24 -7.40 5.88 -8.97
CA LEU A 24 -8.78 6.32 -9.15
C LEU A 24 -8.83 7.43 -10.17
N LEU A 25 -9.57 7.21 -11.24
CA LEU A 25 -9.68 8.12 -12.37
C LEU A 25 -11.08 8.71 -12.44
N VAL A 26 -11.17 10.02 -12.43
CA VAL A 26 -12.42 10.77 -12.60
C VAL A 26 -12.28 11.70 -13.79
N PHE A 27 -13.28 11.71 -14.66
CA PHE A 27 -13.37 12.70 -15.72
C PHE A 27 -14.29 13.84 -15.31
N THR A 28 -13.85 15.06 -15.58
CA THR A 28 -14.75 16.24 -15.58
C THR A 28 -14.88 16.74 -17.00
N THR A 29 -16.08 16.97 -17.49
CA THR A 29 -16.32 17.35 -18.90
C THR A 29 -17.60 18.11 -19.11
N THR A 30 -17.70 18.82 -20.21
CA THR A 30 -18.94 19.52 -20.62
C THR A 30 -19.86 18.67 -21.49
N SER A 31 -19.44 17.43 -21.90
CA SER A 31 -20.22 16.53 -22.76
C SER A 31 -20.30 15.12 -22.19
N THR A 32 -21.42 14.46 -22.44
CA THR A 32 -21.66 13.05 -22.08
C THR A 32 -21.29 12.07 -23.19
N ASP A 33 -20.85 12.54 -24.36
CA ASP A 33 -20.66 11.72 -25.56
C ASP A 33 -19.59 10.64 -25.40
N HIS A 34 -18.64 10.83 -24.50
CA HIS A 34 -17.52 9.89 -24.25
C HIS A 34 -17.69 9.01 -23.00
N ALA A 35 -18.88 8.95 -22.41
CA ALA A 35 -19.11 8.13 -21.22
C ALA A 35 -18.76 6.63 -21.44
N LEU A 36 -19.04 6.09 -22.64
CA LEU A 36 -18.69 4.72 -23.04
C LEU A 36 -17.17 4.51 -23.14
N GLU A 37 -16.42 5.53 -23.54
CA GLU A 37 -14.96 5.46 -23.63
C GLU A 37 -14.31 5.55 -22.23
N GLY A 38 -14.90 6.31 -21.32
CA GLY A 38 -14.52 6.33 -19.91
C GLY A 38 -14.62 4.95 -19.26
N PHE A 39 -15.60 4.14 -19.67
CA PHE A 39 -15.73 2.75 -19.20
C PHE A 39 -14.54 1.87 -19.61
N ARG A 40 -13.96 2.09 -20.80
CA ARG A 40 -12.79 1.32 -21.27
C ARG A 40 -11.52 1.58 -20.48
N VAL A 41 -11.40 2.77 -19.90
CA VAL A 41 -10.26 3.14 -19.03
C VAL A 41 -10.56 2.93 -17.55
N ARG A 42 -11.67 2.27 -17.21
CA ARG A 42 -12.12 2.03 -15.83
C ARG A 42 -12.11 3.31 -15.00
N ALA A 43 -12.75 4.37 -15.54
CA ALA A 43 -12.95 5.58 -14.77
C ALA A 43 -13.94 5.30 -13.63
N LEU A 44 -13.62 5.80 -12.44
CA LEU A 44 -14.46 5.70 -11.25
C LEU A 44 -15.76 6.49 -11.46
N HIS A 45 -15.65 7.69 -12.00
CA HIS A 45 -16.81 8.57 -12.17
C HIS A 45 -16.62 9.53 -13.34
N TYR A 46 -17.78 10.06 -13.79
CA TYR A 46 -17.88 11.03 -14.89
C TYR A 46 -18.70 12.23 -14.39
N LEU A 47 -18.03 13.35 -14.15
CA LEU A 47 -18.66 14.55 -13.62
C LEU A 47 -18.91 15.56 -14.75
N VAL A 48 -20.18 15.85 -15.04
CA VAL A 48 -20.56 16.74 -16.15
C VAL A 48 -20.67 18.18 -15.65
N LYS A 49 -19.95 19.09 -16.29
CA LYS A 49 -19.98 20.52 -15.99
C LYS A 49 -21.24 21.19 -16.61
N PRO A 50 -21.93 22.07 -15.87
CA PRO A 50 -21.70 22.46 -14.47
C PRO A 50 -22.22 21.38 -13.52
N TYR A 51 -21.46 21.04 -12.47
CA TYR A 51 -21.86 20.15 -11.39
C TYR A 51 -22.11 20.93 -10.10
N SER A 52 -22.97 20.41 -9.24
CA SER A 52 -23.27 20.98 -7.95
C SER A 52 -22.24 20.61 -6.89
N ASP A 53 -22.23 21.33 -5.77
CA ASP A 53 -21.38 21.00 -4.62
C ASP A 53 -21.78 19.62 -4.05
N GLU A 54 -23.07 19.29 -4.04
CA GLU A 54 -23.57 18.00 -3.57
C GLU A 54 -23.06 16.83 -4.43
N GLU A 55 -23.04 16.98 -5.77
CA GLU A 55 -22.49 15.96 -6.68
C GLU A 55 -20.99 15.77 -6.45
N LEU A 56 -20.26 16.85 -6.19
CA LEU A 56 -18.83 16.79 -5.86
C LEU A 56 -18.60 16.13 -4.50
N ASP A 57 -19.38 16.46 -3.48
CA ASP A 57 -19.27 15.87 -2.14
C ASP A 57 -19.56 14.36 -2.18
N MET A 58 -20.61 13.93 -2.89
CA MET A 58 -20.91 12.50 -3.08
C MET A 58 -19.74 11.75 -3.75
N LEU A 59 -19.12 12.35 -4.75
CA LEU A 59 -17.96 11.78 -5.43
C LEU A 59 -16.75 11.70 -4.50
N LEU A 60 -16.49 12.74 -3.70
CA LEU A 60 -15.40 12.74 -2.72
C LEU A 60 -15.61 11.69 -1.62
N ASP A 61 -16.85 11.50 -1.19
CA ASP A 61 -17.19 10.42 -0.24
C ASP A 61 -16.93 9.03 -0.86
N GLU A 62 -17.33 8.80 -2.11
CA GLU A 62 -17.05 7.54 -2.82
C GLU A 62 -15.54 7.31 -2.96
N ILE A 63 -14.78 8.33 -3.34
CA ILE A 63 -13.32 8.30 -3.43
C ILE A 63 -12.71 7.98 -2.06
N SER A 64 -13.18 8.65 -1.01
CA SER A 64 -12.68 8.45 0.35
C SER A 64 -12.93 7.02 0.84
N GLN A 65 -14.09 6.43 0.55
CA GLN A 65 -14.39 5.03 0.86
C GLN A 65 -13.49 4.06 0.09
N LYS A 66 -13.14 4.36 -1.15
CA LYS A 66 -12.25 3.52 -1.97
C LYS A 66 -10.77 3.71 -1.63
N ILE A 67 -10.39 4.90 -1.18
CA ILE A 67 -9.02 5.20 -0.71
C ILE A 67 -8.84 4.79 0.75
N SER A 68 -9.90 4.72 1.55
CA SER A 68 -9.83 4.24 2.92
C SER A 68 -9.50 2.73 2.92
N VAL A 69 -8.26 2.42 2.62
CA VAL A 69 -7.60 1.31 3.29
C VAL A 69 -7.78 1.63 4.77
N GLU A 70 -8.55 0.83 5.52
CA GLU A 70 -8.64 0.98 6.96
C GLU A 70 -7.22 1.10 7.50
N GLU A 71 -6.87 2.28 8.00
CA GLU A 71 -5.56 2.47 8.59
C GLU A 71 -5.44 1.53 9.76
N LYS A 72 -4.77 0.41 9.54
CA LYS A 72 -4.54 -0.58 10.58
C LYS A 72 -3.40 -0.12 11.48
N TYR A 73 -3.59 -0.30 12.77
CA TYR A 73 -2.60 0.02 13.80
C TYR A 73 -2.32 -1.21 14.63
N ILE A 74 -1.08 -1.35 15.07
CA ILE A 74 -0.75 -2.24 16.17
C ILE A 74 -0.62 -1.43 17.46
N GLU A 75 -1.04 -2.03 18.56
CA GLU A 75 -0.83 -1.52 19.92
C GLU A 75 0.12 -2.45 20.65
N ILE A 76 1.27 -1.91 21.04
CA ILE A 76 2.31 -2.66 21.72
C ILE A 76 2.31 -2.24 23.18
N PRO A 77 1.99 -3.13 24.13
CA PRO A 77 2.03 -2.82 25.56
C PRO A 77 3.45 -2.40 25.98
N SER A 78 3.56 -1.29 26.70
CA SER A 78 4.80 -0.83 27.33
C SER A 78 4.55 -0.52 28.79
N ALA A 79 5.62 -0.45 29.60
CA ALA A 79 5.51 -0.31 31.04
C ALA A 79 4.84 1.00 31.52
N SER A 80 4.81 2.03 30.69
CA SER A 80 4.26 3.35 31.05
C SER A 80 3.09 3.79 30.18
N ASP A 81 2.97 3.24 28.96
CA ASP A 81 1.92 3.61 28.00
C ASP A 81 1.90 2.57 26.86
N SER A 82 0.79 2.46 26.10
CA SER A 82 0.76 1.64 24.90
C SER A 82 1.34 2.41 23.72
N LEU A 83 2.28 1.79 22.99
CA LEU A 83 2.80 2.36 21.76
C LEU A 83 1.88 1.96 20.59
N ARG A 84 1.19 2.94 20.02
CA ARG A 84 0.36 2.74 18.84
C ARG A 84 1.12 3.14 17.58
N ILE A 85 1.21 2.23 16.60
CA ILE A 85 1.92 2.44 15.34
C ILE A 85 1.01 2.01 14.18
N LYS A 86 0.94 2.83 13.14
CA LYS A 86 0.27 2.49 11.89
C LYS A 86 1.08 1.43 11.15
N LEU A 87 0.42 0.37 10.68
CA LEU A 87 1.11 -0.75 10.00
C LEU A 87 1.85 -0.28 8.74
N GLY A 88 1.24 0.61 7.95
CA GLY A 88 1.85 1.19 6.76
C GLY A 88 3.09 2.05 7.04
N ASP A 89 3.31 2.49 8.28
CA ASP A 89 4.51 3.25 8.64
C ASP A 89 5.69 2.35 9.01
N ILE A 90 5.48 1.05 9.19
CA ILE A 90 6.52 0.09 9.57
C ILE A 90 7.20 -0.44 8.32
N LEU A 91 8.50 -0.24 8.18
CA LEU A 91 9.34 -0.87 7.15
C LEU A 91 9.66 -2.32 7.51
N TYR A 92 10.22 -2.49 8.69
CA TYR A 92 10.54 -3.79 9.27
C TYR A 92 10.74 -3.65 10.77
N ALA A 93 10.77 -4.78 11.48
CA ALA A 93 11.16 -4.83 12.86
C ALA A 93 12.15 -5.96 13.10
N GLU A 94 13.11 -5.73 14.01
CA GLU A 94 14.10 -6.72 14.38
C GLU A 94 14.20 -6.91 15.90
N HIS A 95 14.44 -8.14 16.32
CA HIS A 95 14.65 -8.48 17.71
C HIS A 95 16.15 -8.48 18.02
N PHE A 96 16.56 -7.60 18.92
CA PHE A 96 17.92 -7.52 19.41
C PHE A 96 17.94 -7.24 20.91
N LYS A 97 18.75 -7.98 21.69
CA LYS A 97 18.95 -7.80 23.13
C LYS A 97 17.65 -7.65 23.95
N HIS A 98 16.68 -8.56 23.72
CA HIS A 98 15.38 -8.58 24.39
C HIS A 98 14.46 -7.38 24.08
N CYS A 99 14.78 -6.61 23.05
CA CYS A 99 13.96 -5.53 22.55
C CYS A 99 13.61 -5.77 21.10
N ILE A 100 12.43 -5.31 20.70
CA ILE A 100 12.02 -5.17 19.30
C ILE A 100 12.36 -3.75 18.89
N HIS A 101 13.14 -3.60 17.83
CA HIS A 101 13.46 -2.34 17.18
C HIS A 101 12.62 -2.24 15.93
N ILE A 102 11.76 -1.23 15.86
CA ILE A 102 10.80 -1.00 14.78
C ILE A 102 11.30 0.18 13.96
N HIS A 103 11.62 -0.07 12.71
CA HIS A 103 12.12 0.93 11.77
C HIS A 103 10.96 1.45 10.92
N CYS A 104 10.76 2.77 10.95
CA CYS A 104 9.61 3.44 10.33
C CYS A 104 9.98 4.18 9.04
N THR A 105 8.98 4.47 8.22
CA THR A 105 9.11 5.20 6.94
C THR A 105 9.64 6.62 7.12
N ASP A 106 9.34 7.26 8.23
CA ASP A 106 9.82 8.59 8.62
C ASP A 106 11.28 8.59 9.14
N LYS A 107 11.97 7.43 9.04
CA LYS A 107 13.32 7.17 9.57
C LYS A 107 13.42 7.18 11.09
N SER A 108 12.31 7.21 11.81
CA SER A 108 12.32 7.01 13.24
C SER A 108 12.52 5.52 13.57
N GLU A 109 13.16 5.25 14.71
CA GLU A 109 13.25 3.94 15.32
C GLU A 109 12.50 3.97 16.65
N LYS A 110 11.63 2.98 16.85
CA LYS A 110 10.92 2.78 18.11
C LYS A 110 11.37 1.46 18.72
N SER A 111 11.61 1.44 20.03
CA SER A 111 12.10 0.25 20.71
C SER A 111 11.16 -0.14 21.85
N VAL A 112 10.78 -1.42 21.91
CA VAL A 112 9.92 -1.97 22.95
C VAL A 112 10.49 -3.26 23.48
N ARG A 113 10.35 -3.50 24.78
CA ARG A 113 10.78 -4.75 25.42
C ARG A 113 9.70 -5.81 25.21
N SER A 114 9.97 -6.77 24.34
CA SER A 114 9.07 -7.88 24.04
C SER A 114 9.87 -9.05 23.46
N THR A 115 9.29 -10.23 23.45
CA THR A 115 9.82 -11.35 22.68
C THR A 115 9.39 -11.23 21.22
N PHE A 116 10.19 -11.81 20.31
CA PHE A 116 9.84 -11.78 18.89
C PHE A 116 8.51 -12.51 18.59
N ALA A 117 8.23 -13.58 19.30
CA ALA A 117 7.00 -14.34 19.15
C ALA A 117 5.76 -13.54 19.56
N GLU A 118 5.81 -12.83 20.71
CA GLU A 118 4.72 -11.95 21.14
C GLU A 118 4.50 -10.81 20.16
N PHE A 119 5.58 -10.24 19.63
CA PHE A 119 5.48 -9.16 18.65
C PHE A 119 4.84 -9.61 17.34
N VAL A 120 5.23 -10.79 16.82
CA VAL A 120 4.64 -11.32 15.57
C VAL A 120 3.15 -11.63 15.72
N MET A 121 2.67 -11.99 16.94
CA MET A 121 1.25 -12.22 17.20
C MET A 121 0.37 -10.95 17.11
N LEU A 122 0.98 -9.76 17.02
CA LEU A 122 0.23 -8.52 16.83
C LEU A 122 -0.22 -8.29 15.39
N PHE A 123 0.26 -9.10 14.46
CA PHE A 123 -0.08 -9.01 13.03
C PHE A 123 -1.06 -10.12 12.66
N ASP A 124 -2.10 -9.77 11.92
CA ASP A 124 -3.07 -10.72 11.38
C ASP A 124 -2.55 -11.35 10.07
N ASP A 125 -3.11 -12.49 9.68
CA ASP A 125 -2.75 -13.18 8.42
C ASP A 125 -2.98 -12.31 7.16
N GLY A 126 -3.86 -11.31 7.24
CA GLY A 126 -4.14 -10.35 6.16
C GLY A 126 -3.26 -9.10 6.18
N ASP A 127 -2.39 -8.96 7.19
CA ASP A 127 -1.44 -7.86 7.24
C ASP A 127 -0.21 -8.24 6.39
N ASN A 128 0.23 -7.35 5.56
CA ASN A 128 1.28 -7.60 4.56
C ASN A 128 2.68 -7.75 5.18
N PHE A 129 2.82 -8.60 6.22
CA PHE A 129 4.08 -8.81 6.93
C PHE A 129 4.61 -10.23 6.73
N PHE A 130 5.92 -10.35 6.62
CA PHE A 130 6.61 -11.61 6.42
C PHE A 130 7.81 -11.77 7.37
N VAL A 131 7.83 -12.86 8.13
CA VAL A 131 8.99 -13.22 8.96
C VAL A 131 10.08 -13.82 8.07
N CYS A 132 11.10 -13.01 7.77
CA CYS A 132 12.16 -13.38 6.83
C CYS A 132 13.39 -14.00 7.50
N ASN A 133 13.53 -13.84 8.81
CA ASN A 133 14.63 -14.36 9.61
C ASN A 133 14.17 -14.65 11.05
N ARG A 134 14.99 -15.33 11.86
CA ARG A 134 14.68 -15.71 13.25
C ARG A 134 14.30 -14.58 14.20
N GLY A 135 14.52 -13.36 13.81
CA GLY A 135 14.19 -12.19 14.62
C GLY A 135 13.87 -10.98 13.77
N ILE A 136 13.48 -11.18 12.51
CA ILE A 136 13.18 -10.08 11.61
C ILE A 136 11.86 -10.35 10.89
N ILE A 137 10.96 -9.37 10.96
CA ILE A 137 9.70 -9.31 10.22
C ILE A 137 9.71 -8.05 9.35
N VAL A 138 9.32 -8.17 8.09
CA VAL A 138 9.32 -7.08 7.11
C VAL A 138 7.93 -6.83 6.58
N ASN A 139 7.62 -5.58 6.29
CA ASN A 139 6.41 -5.19 5.60
C ASN A 139 6.59 -5.32 4.09
N LEU A 140 5.77 -6.16 3.45
CA LEU A 140 5.82 -6.40 2.01
C LEU A 140 5.43 -5.17 1.19
N GLU A 141 4.70 -4.22 1.77
CA GLU A 141 4.34 -2.96 1.12
C GLU A 141 5.54 -2.12 0.72
N HIS A 142 6.62 -2.21 1.50
CA HIS A 142 7.85 -1.45 1.32
C HIS A 142 8.96 -2.24 0.64
N ILE A 143 8.66 -3.43 0.11
CA ILE A 143 9.62 -4.22 -0.66
C ILE A 143 9.56 -3.77 -2.13
N ARG A 144 10.69 -3.29 -2.63
CA ARG A 144 10.88 -2.96 -4.04
C ARG A 144 11.24 -4.18 -4.87
N ASP A 145 12.12 -5.06 -4.33
CA ASP A 145 12.66 -6.21 -5.07
C ASP A 145 13.22 -7.28 -4.14
N ILE A 146 13.42 -8.49 -4.68
CA ILE A 146 14.15 -9.58 -4.02
C ILE A 146 15.40 -9.91 -4.83
N ASN A 147 16.57 -9.64 -4.25
CA ASN A 147 17.86 -9.93 -4.88
C ASN A 147 18.56 -11.08 -4.15
N GLY A 148 18.58 -12.26 -4.79
CA GLY A 148 19.15 -13.47 -4.20
C GLY A 148 18.41 -13.90 -2.94
N ASN A 149 19.03 -13.69 -1.79
CA ASN A 149 18.48 -13.96 -0.45
C ASN A 149 18.30 -12.69 0.38
N GLU A 150 18.02 -11.55 -0.26
CA GLU A 150 17.78 -10.29 0.40
C GLU A 150 16.51 -9.65 -0.16
N PHE A 151 15.68 -9.09 0.73
CA PHE A 151 14.70 -8.06 0.36
C PHE A 151 15.41 -6.72 0.18
N VAL A 152 15.04 -6.00 -0.87
CA VAL A 152 15.47 -4.62 -1.11
C VAL A 152 14.29 -3.71 -0.86
N LEU A 153 14.39 -2.84 0.14
CA LEU A 153 13.35 -1.90 0.51
C LEU A 153 13.34 -0.68 -0.42
N ASP A 154 12.24 0.07 -0.41
CA ASP A 154 12.08 1.30 -1.21
C ASP A 154 13.12 2.36 -0.86
N ASN A 155 13.54 2.43 0.41
CA ASN A 155 14.59 3.33 0.90
C ASN A 155 16.02 2.85 0.54
N GLY A 156 16.15 1.68 -0.10
CA GLY A 156 17.41 1.08 -0.51
C GLY A 156 18.08 0.17 0.52
N GLU A 157 17.52 0.03 1.71
CA GLU A 157 18.01 -0.92 2.71
C GLU A 157 17.84 -2.36 2.23
N ARG A 158 18.67 -3.25 2.77
CA ARG A 158 18.67 -4.66 2.41
C ARG A 158 18.47 -5.51 3.65
N ILE A 159 17.48 -6.37 3.63
CA ILE A 159 17.13 -7.26 4.73
C ILE A 159 17.39 -8.70 4.32
N SER A 160 18.27 -9.39 5.04
CA SER A 160 18.63 -10.76 4.75
C SER A 160 17.49 -11.74 5.01
N ILE A 161 17.23 -12.63 4.07
CA ILE A 161 16.27 -13.73 4.17
C ILE A 161 17.01 -15.01 4.53
N SER A 162 16.54 -15.74 5.55
CA SER A 162 17.06 -17.07 5.87
C SER A 162 16.96 -17.99 4.66
N ARG A 163 18.02 -18.75 4.38
CA ARG A 163 18.10 -19.62 3.18
C ARG A 163 16.90 -20.55 3.01
N SER A 164 16.39 -21.09 4.11
CA SER A 164 15.19 -21.95 4.12
C SER A 164 13.90 -21.22 3.75
N LEU A 165 13.86 -19.90 3.92
CA LEU A 165 12.67 -19.06 3.69
C LEU A 165 12.67 -18.35 2.32
N VAL A 166 13.76 -18.41 1.55
CA VAL A 166 13.87 -17.70 0.27
C VAL A 166 12.75 -18.09 -0.70
N LYS A 167 12.42 -19.40 -0.79
CA LYS A 167 11.35 -19.86 -1.68
C LYS A 167 9.99 -19.34 -1.23
N SER A 168 9.69 -19.41 0.07
CA SER A 168 8.46 -18.89 0.66
C SER A 168 8.37 -17.37 0.48
N ALA A 169 9.45 -16.63 0.78
CA ALA A 169 9.51 -15.19 0.60
C ALA A 169 9.15 -14.74 -0.83
N LYS A 170 9.70 -15.44 -1.84
CA LYS A 170 9.38 -15.17 -3.25
C LYS A 170 7.93 -15.49 -3.60
N SER A 171 7.37 -16.59 -3.08
CA SER A 171 5.97 -16.95 -3.29
C SER A 171 5.05 -15.89 -2.69
N THR A 172 5.23 -15.61 -1.39
CA THR A 172 4.39 -14.65 -0.65
C THR A 172 4.48 -13.25 -1.24
N PHE A 173 5.68 -12.79 -1.60
CA PHE A 173 5.84 -11.48 -2.26
C PHE A 173 5.19 -11.46 -3.64
N GLY A 174 5.30 -12.56 -4.40
CA GLY A 174 4.60 -12.71 -5.67
C GLY A 174 3.08 -12.64 -5.49
N GLU A 175 2.53 -13.40 -4.55
CA GLU A 175 1.09 -13.39 -4.21
C GLU A 175 0.63 -11.99 -3.78
N TYR A 176 1.42 -11.30 -2.96
CA TYR A 176 1.16 -9.91 -2.56
C TYR A 176 1.07 -8.96 -3.75
N ILE A 177 2.03 -9.03 -4.70
CA ILE A 177 2.03 -8.19 -5.90
C ILE A 177 0.86 -8.56 -6.84
N PHE A 178 0.55 -9.85 -7.00
CA PHE A 178 -0.53 -10.32 -7.87
C PHE A 178 -1.90 -10.13 -7.22
N GLY A 179 -2.03 -10.37 -5.91
CA GLY A 179 -3.28 -10.17 -5.17
C GLY A 179 -3.73 -8.70 -5.14
N ARG A 180 -2.80 -7.75 -5.15
CA ARG A 180 -3.12 -6.33 -5.39
C ARG A 180 -3.71 -6.07 -6.77
N ARG A 181 -3.47 -6.95 -7.75
CA ARG A 181 -4.02 -6.81 -9.12
C ARG A 181 -5.45 -7.33 -9.24
N ASP A 182 -5.90 -8.20 -8.33
CA ASP A 182 -7.20 -8.86 -8.40
C ASP A 182 -8.27 -8.19 -7.49
N LEU A 183 -7.87 -7.21 -6.67
CA LEU A 183 -8.76 -6.49 -5.75
C LEU A 183 -9.34 -5.17 -6.35
N HIS A 184 -9.14 -4.94 -7.67
CA HIS A 184 -9.62 -3.72 -8.33
C HIS A 184 -10.28 -4.00 -9.68
#